data_530fcc76467bc3b8e53ad0e9f69cb8b6
#
_entry.id   530fcc76467bc3b8e53ad0e9f69cb8b6
#
_cell.length_a   1.000
_cell.length_b   1.000
_cell.length_c   1.000
_cell.angle_alpha   90.00
_cell.angle_beta   90.00
_cell.angle_gamma   90.00
#
_symmetry.space_group_name_H-M   'P 1'
#
loop_
_entity.id
_entity.type
_entity.pdbx_description
1 polymer ?
#
loop_
_entity_poly.entity_id
_entity_poly.type
_entity_poly.pdbx_seq_one_letter_code
_entity_poly.pdbx_strand_id
1 'polypeptide(L)' 'MSAYSIRYVERAARRKAALPGPQRASLESLEKRLVLNPFGPPAAGNRDNSWSAAFTGGFITYIVSNRHVVINVIDLVVL' A
#
# COMPACT_ATOMS: atom_id res chain seq x y z
N MET A 1 -13.16 -8.79 14.52
CA MET A 1 -11.82 -8.54 13.97
C MET A 1 -11.79 -7.19 13.31
N SER A 2 -10.84 -6.37 13.68
CA SER A 2 -10.70 -5.07 13.04
C SER A 2 -9.73 -5.20 11.85
N ALA A 3 -10.13 -4.65 10.70
CA ALA A 3 -9.26 -4.50 9.57
C ALA A 3 -8.59 -3.13 9.63
N TYR A 4 -7.41 -3.01 9.04
CA TYR A 4 -6.75 -1.72 8.91
C TYR A 4 -7.47 -0.87 7.87
N SER A 5 -7.48 0.45 8.10
CA SER A 5 -7.84 1.41 7.05
C SER A 5 -6.61 1.73 6.23
N ILE A 6 -6.79 2.07 4.96
CA ILE A 6 -5.66 2.46 4.12
C ILE A 6 -5.88 3.89 3.64
N ARG A 7 -4.82 4.71 3.73
CA ARG A 7 -4.82 6.10 3.30
C ARG A 7 -3.62 6.35 2.42
N TYR A 8 -3.77 7.28 1.49
CA TYR A 8 -2.70 7.70 0.59
C TYR A 8 -2.38 9.16 0.83
N VAL A 9 -1.09 9.51 0.91
CA VAL A 9 -0.69 10.90 0.80
C VAL A 9 -1.07 11.39 -0.59
N GLU A 10 -1.28 12.71 -0.74
CA GLU A 10 -1.84 13.28 -1.97
C GLU A 10 -1.07 12.86 -3.22
N ARG A 11 0.26 12.91 -3.17
CA ARG A 11 1.09 12.51 -4.32
C ARG A 11 0.87 11.05 -4.72
N ALA A 12 0.80 10.16 -3.75
CA ALA A 12 0.57 8.74 -4.02
C ALA A 12 -0.86 8.50 -4.54
N ALA A 13 -1.84 9.23 -4.01
CA ALA A 13 -3.22 9.13 -4.47
C ALA A 13 -3.36 9.57 -5.93
N ARG A 14 -2.65 10.62 -6.33
CA ARG A 14 -2.63 11.08 -7.72
C ARG A 14 -2.03 10.03 -8.65
N ARG A 15 -0.94 9.40 -8.23
CA ARG A 15 -0.30 8.34 -9.02
C ARG A 15 -1.21 7.13 -9.16
N LYS A 16 -1.90 6.75 -8.09
CA LYS A 16 -2.88 5.67 -8.16
C LYS A 16 -3.98 5.99 -9.17
N ALA A 17 -4.52 7.20 -9.12
CA ALA A 17 -5.58 7.62 -10.04
C ALA A 17 -5.14 7.60 -11.50
N ALA A 18 -3.85 7.81 -11.76
CA ALA A 18 -3.28 7.81 -13.10
C ALA A 18 -2.91 6.42 -13.62
N LEU A 19 -3.02 5.37 -12.80
CA LEU A 19 -2.68 4.01 -13.23
C LEU A 19 -3.65 3.51 -14.29
N PRO A 20 -3.14 2.78 -15.30
CA PRO A 20 -4.02 2.02 -16.20
C PRO A 20 -4.91 1.05 -15.42
N GLY A 21 -6.10 0.75 -15.96
CA GLY A 21 -7.09 -0.08 -15.28
C GLY A 21 -6.55 -1.39 -14.71
N PRO A 22 -5.82 -2.21 -15.50
CA PRO A 22 -5.29 -3.48 -14.98
C PRO A 22 -4.32 -3.30 -13.82
N GLN A 23 -3.47 -2.28 -13.86
CA GLN A 23 -2.52 -2.00 -12.77
C GLN A 23 -3.24 -1.51 -11.53
N ARG A 24 -4.26 -0.66 -11.70
CA ARG A 24 -5.07 -0.19 -10.59
C ARG A 24 -5.82 -1.35 -9.92
N ALA A 25 -6.37 -2.26 -10.71
CA ALA A 25 -7.05 -3.44 -10.17
C ALA A 25 -6.09 -4.32 -9.36
N SER A 26 -4.85 -4.48 -9.84
CA SER A 26 -3.82 -5.21 -9.11
C SER A 26 -3.49 -4.54 -7.77
N LEU A 27 -3.38 -3.21 -7.78
CA LEU A 27 -3.13 -2.45 -6.54
C LEU A 27 -4.30 -2.60 -5.57
N GLU A 28 -5.53 -2.55 -6.06
CA GLU A 28 -6.71 -2.71 -5.21
C GLU A 28 -6.79 -4.11 -4.60
N SER A 29 -6.37 -5.13 -5.34
CA SER A 29 -6.25 -6.48 -4.78
C SER A 29 -5.20 -6.55 -3.69
N LEU A 30 -4.08 -5.85 -3.86
CA LEU A 30 -3.05 -5.74 -2.83
C LEU A 30 -3.60 -5.05 -1.59
N GLU A 31 -4.35 -3.96 -1.76
CA GLU A 31 -4.96 -3.23 -0.65
C GLU A 31 -5.84 -4.15 0.21
N LYS A 32 -6.62 -5.02 -0.42
CA LYS A 32 -7.49 -5.97 0.29
C LYS A 32 -6.69 -6.94 1.17
N ARG A 33 -5.50 -7.33 0.72
CA ARG A 33 -4.62 -8.19 1.52
C ARG A 33 -3.99 -7.40 2.67
N LEU A 34 -3.54 -6.19 2.41
CA LEU A 34 -2.84 -5.38 3.40
C LEU A 34 -3.74 -4.95 4.55
N VAL A 35 -5.02 -4.65 4.28
CA VAL A 35 -5.96 -4.27 5.34
C VAL A 35 -6.23 -5.42 6.31
N LEU A 36 -6.01 -6.65 5.88
CA LEU A 36 -6.13 -7.81 6.76
C LEU A 36 -4.83 -8.11 7.50
N ASN A 37 -3.69 -7.91 6.84
CA ASN A 37 -2.36 -8.11 7.43
C ASN A 37 -1.31 -7.29 6.68
N PRO A 38 -0.98 -6.09 7.16
CA PRO A 38 -0.02 -5.23 6.47
C PRO A 38 1.44 -5.70 6.60
N PHE A 39 1.70 -6.72 7.40
CA PHE A 39 3.05 -7.23 7.64
C PHE A 39 3.30 -8.59 6.97
N GLY A 40 2.28 -9.21 6.42
CA GLY A 40 2.40 -10.50 5.75
C GLY A 40 2.77 -10.36 4.28
N PRO A 41 3.14 -11.48 3.61
CA PRO A 41 3.45 -11.44 2.18
C PRO A 41 2.31 -10.78 1.37
N PRO A 42 2.61 -9.96 0.36
CA PRO A 42 3.92 -9.69 -0.24
C PRO A 42 4.70 -8.53 0.40
N ALA A 43 4.36 -8.11 1.61
CA ALA A 43 5.01 -7.00 2.27
C ALA A 43 6.42 -7.35 2.72
N ALA A 44 7.34 -6.40 2.56
CA ALA A 44 8.71 -6.52 3.03
C ALA A 44 9.07 -5.28 3.86
N GLY A 45 9.65 -5.51 5.04
CA GLY A 45 10.06 -4.42 5.93
C GLY A 45 11.31 -3.71 5.42
N ASN A 46 11.34 -2.40 5.57
CA ASN A 46 12.48 -1.57 5.26
C ASN A 46 13.18 -1.13 6.57
N ARG A 47 14.41 -0.60 6.45
CA ARG A 47 15.21 -0.24 7.62
C ARG A 47 14.65 0.96 8.39
N ASP A 48 13.85 1.79 7.76
CA ASP A 48 13.31 3.03 8.33
C ASP A 48 11.92 2.85 8.92
N ASN A 49 11.53 1.63 9.24
CA ASN A 49 10.21 1.25 9.75
C ASN A 49 9.09 1.38 8.73
N SER A 50 9.42 1.64 7.46
CA SER A 50 8.42 1.56 6.39
C SER A 50 8.35 0.14 5.85
N TRP A 51 7.33 -0.11 5.04
CA TRP A 51 7.09 -1.39 4.39
C TRP A 51 6.88 -1.15 2.90
N SER A 52 7.25 -2.12 2.11
CA SER A 52 7.01 -2.08 0.67
C SER A 52 6.24 -3.31 0.24
N ALA A 53 5.34 -3.14 -0.72
CA ALA A 53 4.59 -4.26 -1.29
C ALA A 53 4.39 -4.01 -2.79
N ALA A 54 4.60 -5.05 -3.57
CA ALA A 54 4.53 -4.97 -5.03
C ALA A 54 3.13 -5.28 -5.54
N PHE A 55 2.74 -4.59 -6.60
CA PHE A 55 1.59 -4.92 -7.43
C PHE A 55 2.06 -5.00 -8.89
N THR A 56 1.17 -5.38 -9.79
CA THR A 56 1.54 -5.48 -11.21
C THR A 56 1.92 -4.10 -11.76
N GLY A 57 3.19 -3.93 -12.10
CA GLY A 57 3.71 -2.71 -12.69
C GLY A 57 4.33 -1.71 -11.72
N GLY A 58 4.41 -2.05 -10.42
CA GLY A 58 5.03 -1.13 -9.48
C GLY A 58 5.02 -1.63 -8.04
N PHE A 59 5.24 -0.70 -7.12
CA PHE A 59 5.15 -1.01 -5.69
C PHE A 59 4.74 0.23 -4.90
N ILE A 60 4.22 0.00 -3.71
CA ILE A 60 3.91 1.07 -2.77
C ILE A 60 4.84 0.96 -1.57
N THR A 61 5.10 2.11 -0.94
CA THR A 61 5.79 2.19 0.35
C THR A 61 4.80 2.77 1.35
N TYR A 62 4.71 2.17 2.52
CA TYR A 62 3.74 2.59 3.52
C TYR A 62 4.29 2.47 4.93
N ILE A 63 3.67 3.21 5.84
CA ILE A 63 3.94 3.15 7.27
C ILE A 63 2.66 2.70 7.95
N VAL A 64 2.79 1.78 8.92
CA VAL A 64 1.64 1.25 9.65
C VAL A 64 1.56 1.92 11.02
N SER A 65 0.41 2.50 11.31
CA SER A 65 0.10 2.98 12.66
C SER A 65 -0.76 1.92 13.35
N ASN A 66 -0.15 1.14 14.23
CA ASN A 66 -0.89 0.13 15.00
C ASN A 66 -1.88 0.77 15.96
N ARG A 67 -1.52 1.93 16.50
CA ARG A 67 -2.37 2.65 17.45
C ARG A 67 -3.69 3.08 16.82
N HIS A 68 -3.66 3.50 15.54
CA HIS A 68 -4.83 3.99 14.83
C HIS A 68 -5.39 2.97 13.83
N VAL A 69 -4.73 1.82 13.70
CA VAL A 69 -5.10 0.74 12.77
C VAL A 69 -5.19 1.30 11.34
N VAL A 70 -4.16 2.07 10.95
CA VAL A 70 -4.10 2.75 9.65
C VAL A 70 -2.81 2.41 8.93
N ILE A 71 -2.94 2.13 7.64
CA ILE A 71 -1.84 1.99 6.69
C ILE A 71 -1.74 3.31 5.93
N ASN A 72 -0.61 4.01 6.08
CA ASN A 72 -0.40 5.29 5.39
C ASN A 72 0.56 5.05 4.22
N VAL A 73 0.02 5.06 3.00
CA VAL A 73 0.83 4.92 1.79
C VAL A 73 1.50 6.25 1.50
N ILE A 74 2.82 6.27 1.61
CA ILE A 74 3.62 7.50 1.47
C ILE A 74 4.26 7.64 0.10
N ASP A 75 4.33 6.55 -0.66
CA ASP A 75 4.85 6.62 -2.02
C ASP A 75 4.27 5.48 -2.87
N LEU A 76 4.22 5.73 -4.18
CA LEU A 76 3.81 4.75 -5.17
C LEU A 76 4.76 4.92 -6.36
N VAL A 77 5.45 3.85 -6.71
CA VAL A 77 6.43 3.84 -7.79
C VAL A 77 5.91 2.96 -8.91
N VAL A 78 5.91 3.49 -10.13
CA VAL A 78 5.57 2.75 -11.34
C VAL A 78 6.87 2.37 -12.04
N LEU A 79 7.01 1.11 -12.34
CA LEU A 79 8.21 0.56 -12.99
C LEU A 79 8.10 0.55 -14.52
#